data_6a02a082dbb1c1850881d7b243a93ade
#
_entry.id   6a02a082dbb1c1850881d7b243a93ade
#
_cell.length_a   1.000
_cell.length_b   1.000
_cell.length_c   1.000
_cell.angle_alpha   90.00
_cell.angle_beta   90.00
_cell.angle_gamma   90.00
#
_symmetry.space_group_name_H-M   'P 1'
#
loop_
_entity.id
_entity.type
_entity.pdbx_description
1 polymer ?
#
loop_
_entity_poly.entity_id
_entity_poly.type
_entity_poly.pdbx_seq_one_letter_code
_entity_poly.pdbx_strand_id
1 'polypeptide(L)'
;MDLKQFTLLIGVASLPSMTTASTVYRTISKVEAISVDCPVGTVPRLPNLVWVTYSDGYSEYRQVRWANSPLADEQAEADAQKHPAGSQYEIGGFVIGDETTDNGYPVKAQIKVVAEGYQTPEKEVAHTFSLADVSIDGDNRLTHNRDEALREICSWDVTQQLYNYRDTYGLSTEGYTKSDGWDSPDTKLKGHGSGHYMSAIAQAYAVATNPEQKAILRKNITRMVNELRECQEKTFVYNKDLKRNWEARDFAPEAELREMKGTWAAFDEYKKHPELYGYGYINAIPAQHCALIEMYRAYNNSDWVWAPYYSVHKQLAGLIDIATYFDDKEICDKALLIAKDMGLWVWNRMHYRTYVKQDGTQDERRAKPGNRYEMWDMYIAGEVGGMSESLSRLSEMVSNPDEKAKLLEAANCFDAPKFYDPLSKNIDDIRTRHANQHIPMIIGALRSYKSNQKPYYYNLAENFWRLVQGRYMYAMGGVGNGEMFRQPYTQILSMATNGLQEGESEAYPDINETCCAYNLVKLSKDLNCYNPDNAQYLDYIERTLYNQIIGSLNPDQYQTCYQYAVGLNATKPFGNETPQSTCCGGTGSE
;
A
#
# COMPACT_ATOMS: atom_id res chain seq x y z
N MET A 1 7.12 -65.03 22.38
CA MET A 1 6.81 -65.42 21.00
C MET A 1 7.47 -64.44 20.05
N ASP A 2 8.42 -65.00 19.38
CA ASP A 2 9.40 -64.53 18.42
C ASP A 2 9.17 -63.24 17.62
N LEU A 3 10.12 -62.31 17.78
CA LEU A 3 10.45 -61.29 16.79
C LEU A 3 11.20 -61.97 15.63
N LYS A 4 10.61 -62.00 14.47
CA LYS A 4 11.33 -62.33 13.22
C LYS A 4 11.96 -61.06 12.65
N GLN A 5 13.28 -61.08 12.58
CA GLN A 5 14.15 -60.19 11.87
C GLN A 5 13.75 -60.13 10.38
N PHE A 6 13.46 -58.90 9.87
CA PHE A 6 13.52 -58.62 8.45
C PHE A 6 14.86 -57.95 8.15
N THR A 7 15.77 -58.72 7.56
CA THR A 7 16.99 -58.17 6.99
C THR A 7 16.67 -57.61 5.61
N LEU A 8 16.68 -56.29 5.47
CA LEU A 8 16.58 -55.62 4.18
C LEU A 8 18.00 -55.56 3.60
N LEU A 9 18.26 -56.30 2.55
CA LEU A 9 19.46 -56.12 1.72
C LEU A 9 19.31 -54.84 0.91
N ILE A 10 19.97 -53.77 1.36
CA ILE A 10 20.18 -52.59 0.54
C ILE A 10 21.41 -52.84 -0.32
N GLY A 11 21.18 -53.06 -1.61
CA GLY A 11 22.27 -53.07 -2.60
C GLY A 11 22.89 -51.67 -2.65
N VAL A 12 24.12 -51.54 -2.21
CA VAL A 12 24.93 -50.34 -2.37
C VAL A 12 25.30 -50.25 -3.86
N ALA A 13 24.47 -49.55 -4.64
CA ALA A 13 24.93 -49.02 -5.91
C ALA A 13 25.97 -47.95 -5.57
N SER A 14 27.19 -48.10 -6.02
CA SER A 14 28.25 -47.11 -5.94
C SER A 14 27.78 -45.86 -6.69
N LEU A 15 27.24 -44.90 -5.97
CA LEU A 15 27.09 -43.52 -6.47
C LEU A 15 28.50 -43.03 -6.81
N PRO A 16 28.70 -42.39 -8.00
CA PRO A 16 29.97 -41.74 -8.26
C PRO A 16 30.19 -40.76 -7.10
N SER A 17 31.41 -40.78 -6.55
CA SER A 17 31.83 -39.84 -5.52
C SER A 17 31.56 -38.41 -6.09
N MET A 18 30.48 -37.77 -5.65
CA MET A 18 30.42 -36.34 -5.71
C MET A 18 31.62 -35.87 -4.91
N THR A 19 32.64 -35.39 -5.58
CA THR A 19 33.64 -34.56 -4.97
C THR A 19 32.84 -33.40 -4.38
N THR A 20 32.60 -33.43 -3.08
CA THR A 20 32.19 -32.27 -2.33
C THR A 20 33.27 -31.25 -2.61
N ALA A 21 32.95 -30.25 -3.46
CA ALA A 21 33.79 -29.08 -3.55
C ALA A 21 33.92 -28.60 -2.11
N SER A 22 35.13 -28.67 -1.55
CA SER A 22 35.37 -28.18 -0.20
C SER A 22 35.00 -26.73 -0.25
N THR A 23 33.97 -26.37 0.50
CA THR A 23 33.54 -24.97 0.61
C THR A 23 34.72 -24.20 1.17
N VAL A 24 35.37 -23.40 0.31
CA VAL A 24 36.56 -22.64 0.71
C VAL A 24 36.07 -21.54 1.61
N TYR A 25 36.48 -21.57 2.87
CA TYR A 25 36.20 -20.47 3.79
C TYR A 25 36.99 -19.24 3.35
N ARG A 26 36.29 -18.10 3.18
CA ARG A 26 36.87 -16.85 2.74
C ARG A 26 36.97 -15.87 3.89
N THR A 27 38.16 -15.34 4.10
CA THR A 27 38.40 -14.26 5.06
C THR A 27 38.38 -12.91 4.34
N ILE A 28 37.71 -11.91 4.94
CA ILE A 28 37.66 -10.55 4.40
C ILE A 28 39.05 -9.91 4.54
N SER A 29 39.63 -9.51 3.44
CA SER A 29 40.90 -8.77 3.40
C SER A 29 40.72 -7.25 3.36
N LYS A 30 39.59 -6.79 2.78
CA LYS A 30 39.31 -5.35 2.62
C LYS A 30 37.80 -5.12 2.50
N VAL A 31 37.34 -4.02 3.08
CA VAL A 31 36.04 -3.41 2.80
C VAL A 31 36.30 -2.06 2.16
N GLU A 32 35.49 -1.70 1.15
CA GLU A 32 35.56 -0.37 0.54
C GLU A 32 35.33 0.73 1.57
N ALA A 33 36.05 1.85 1.41
CA ALA A 33 35.90 3.00 2.29
C ALA A 33 34.50 3.62 2.15
N ILE A 34 33.83 3.84 3.26
CA ILE A 34 32.48 4.39 3.30
C ILE A 34 32.54 5.81 3.82
N SER A 35 32.11 6.76 2.99
CA SER A 35 31.97 8.17 3.36
C SER A 35 30.59 8.67 2.97
N VAL A 36 29.88 9.30 3.89
CA VAL A 36 28.49 9.73 3.73
C VAL A 36 28.35 11.19 4.14
N ASP A 37 27.83 12.02 3.25
CA ASP A 37 27.36 13.35 3.59
C ASP A 37 25.98 13.25 4.28
N CYS A 38 25.86 13.91 5.43
CA CYS A 38 24.66 13.88 6.25
C CYS A 38 24.16 15.32 6.48
N PRO A 39 23.01 15.71 5.97
CA PRO A 39 22.41 17.00 6.30
C PRO A 39 22.24 17.19 7.80
N VAL A 40 22.54 18.39 8.29
CA VAL A 40 22.34 18.74 9.70
C VAL A 40 20.89 18.47 10.12
N GLY A 41 20.70 17.88 11.30
CA GLY A 41 19.39 17.52 11.81
C GLY A 41 18.77 16.23 11.22
N THR A 42 19.56 15.45 10.48
CA THR A 42 19.14 14.15 9.94
C THR A 42 20.02 13.01 10.43
N VAL A 43 19.55 11.79 10.25
CA VAL A 43 20.33 10.57 10.46
C VAL A 43 21.03 10.20 9.14
N PRO A 44 22.31 9.79 9.15
CA PRO A 44 23.03 9.44 7.93
C PRO A 44 22.36 8.29 7.16
N ARG A 45 22.31 8.41 5.84
CA ARG A 45 21.90 7.34 4.93
C ARG A 45 23.02 6.33 4.73
N LEU A 46 23.25 5.47 5.70
CA LEU A 46 24.28 4.45 5.61
C LEU A 46 23.89 3.36 4.61
N PRO A 47 24.83 2.80 3.83
CA PRO A 47 24.54 1.73 2.89
C PRO A 47 24.15 0.45 3.62
N ASN A 48 23.16 -0.29 3.11
CA ASN A 48 22.78 -1.60 3.61
C ASN A 48 23.75 -2.70 3.14
N LEU A 49 24.44 -2.47 2.03
CA LEU A 49 25.41 -3.36 1.42
C LEU A 49 26.75 -2.63 1.29
N VAL A 50 27.85 -3.35 1.53
CA VAL A 50 29.21 -2.85 1.34
C VAL A 50 29.99 -3.82 0.46
N TRP A 51 30.90 -3.27 -0.36
CA TRP A 51 31.76 -4.06 -1.21
C TRP A 51 32.91 -4.62 -0.39
N VAL A 52 33.03 -5.95 -0.34
CA VAL A 52 34.09 -6.66 0.35
C VAL A 52 34.99 -7.37 -0.65
N THR A 53 36.29 -7.44 -0.35
CA THR A 53 37.26 -8.25 -1.06
C THR A 53 37.84 -9.27 -0.09
N TYR A 54 37.86 -10.52 -0.50
CA TYR A 54 38.39 -11.62 0.29
C TYR A 54 39.88 -11.88 0.01
N SER A 55 40.53 -12.67 0.84
CA SER A 55 41.95 -12.98 0.75
C SER A 55 42.32 -13.78 -0.54
N ASP A 56 41.37 -14.45 -1.16
CA ASP A 56 41.52 -15.14 -2.46
C ASP A 56 41.32 -14.23 -3.68
N GLY A 57 41.02 -12.94 -3.47
CA GLY A 57 40.79 -11.96 -4.52
C GLY A 57 39.34 -11.88 -5.03
N TYR A 58 38.44 -12.77 -4.57
CA TYR A 58 37.03 -12.65 -4.87
C TYR A 58 36.43 -11.44 -4.18
N SER A 59 35.43 -10.82 -4.80
CA SER A 59 34.75 -9.64 -4.25
C SER A 59 33.26 -9.72 -4.52
N GLU A 60 32.47 -9.23 -3.55
CA GLU A 60 31.01 -9.19 -3.63
C GLU A 60 30.43 -8.10 -2.72
N TYR A 61 29.14 -7.81 -2.88
CA TYR A 61 28.37 -7.03 -1.91
C TYR A 61 27.92 -7.92 -0.75
N ARG A 62 28.20 -7.45 0.49
CA ARG A 62 27.74 -8.11 1.72
C ARG A 62 26.92 -7.15 2.55
N GLN A 63 25.91 -7.71 3.22
CA GLN A 63 25.09 -6.96 4.15
C GLN A 63 25.92 -6.44 5.32
N VAL A 64 25.65 -5.23 5.76
CA VAL A 64 26.28 -4.60 6.91
C VAL A 64 25.23 -4.18 7.92
N ARG A 65 25.57 -4.29 9.20
CA ARG A 65 24.78 -3.78 10.30
C ARG A 65 25.52 -2.66 11.00
N TRP A 66 24.93 -1.49 11.04
CA TRP A 66 25.50 -0.29 11.67
C TRP A 66 25.08 -0.18 13.13
N ALA A 67 25.99 0.31 13.98
CA ALA A 67 25.74 0.50 15.41
C ALA A 67 24.71 1.61 15.70
N ASN A 68 24.59 2.58 14.78
CA ASN A 68 23.62 3.66 14.90
C ASN A 68 22.43 3.41 13.97
N SER A 69 21.32 3.04 14.55
CA SER A 69 20.04 2.82 13.87
C SER A 69 18.92 3.36 14.74
N PRO A 70 18.83 4.70 14.88
CA PRO A 70 17.85 5.29 15.78
C PRO A 70 16.45 4.95 15.33
N LEU A 71 15.68 4.38 16.25
CA LEU A 71 14.22 4.30 16.16
C LEU A 71 13.64 5.66 16.55
N ALA A 72 12.43 5.94 16.10
CA ALA A 72 11.72 7.15 16.51
C ALA A 72 11.36 7.06 17.99
N ASP A 73 12.11 7.76 18.80
CA ASP A 73 11.89 7.99 20.21
C ASP A 73 12.29 9.43 20.56
N GLU A 74 12.08 9.84 21.81
CA GLU A 74 12.37 11.21 22.25
C GLU A 74 13.85 11.60 22.08
N GLN A 75 14.75 10.62 22.07
CA GLN A 75 16.19 10.86 21.94
C GLN A 75 16.65 10.97 20.48
N ALA A 76 15.94 10.32 19.53
CA ALA A 76 16.36 10.23 18.14
C ALA A 76 16.49 11.59 17.45
N GLU A 77 15.56 12.52 17.71
CA GLU A 77 15.63 13.88 17.17
C GLU A 77 16.77 14.70 17.79
N ALA A 78 16.98 14.56 19.09
CA ALA A 78 18.09 15.23 19.78
C ALA A 78 19.44 14.71 19.26
N ASP A 79 19.57 13.40 19.05
CA ASP A 79 20.78 12.78 18.51
C ASP A 79 21.04 13.22 17.06
N ALA A 80 20.01 13.36 16.24
CA ALA A 80 20.13 13.85 14.87
C ALA A 80 20.64 15.32 14.82
N GLN A 81 20.35 16.14 15.85
CA GLN A 81 20.77 17.53 15.93
C GLN A 81 22.11 17.72 16.64
N LYS A 82 22.70 16.66 17.18
CA LYS A 82 23.92 16.74 18.02
C LYS A 82 25.15 17.25 17.29
N HIS A 83 25.24 17.04 15.99
CA HIS A 83 26.39 17.37 15.18
C HIS A 83 26.10 18.60 14.30
N PRO A 84 26.80 19.73 14.51
CA PRO A 84 26.62 20.93 13.69
C PRO A 84 27.23 20.74 12.29
N ALA A 85 26.78 21.54 11.33
CA ALA A 85 27.33 21.56 9.98
C ALA A 85 28.86 21.80 10.01
N GLY A 86 29.60 21.07 9.18
CA GLY A 86 31.05 21.08 9.11
C GLY A 86 31.74 20.10 10.06
N SER A 87 31.02 19.46 11.00
CA SER A 87 31.60 18.42 11.85
C SER A 87 31.78 17.10 11.09
N GLN A 88 32.67 16.26 11.62
CA GLN A 88 32.91 14.90 11.12
C GLN A 88 32.93 13.93 12.29
N TYR A 89 32.41 12.72 12.07
CA TYR A 89 32.42 11.65 13.06
C TYR A 89 32.35 10.28 12.39
N GLU A 90 32.58 9.22 13.16
CA GLU A 90 32.55 7.84 12.67
C GLU A 90 31.35 7.09 13.24
N ILE A 91 30.79 6.22 12.41
CA ILE A 91 29.81 5.19 12.85
C ILE A 91 30.42 3.83 12.58
N GLY A 92 30.52 3.01 13.64
CA GLY A 92 30.94 1.62 13.53
C GLY A 92 29.84 0.70 13.07
N GLY A 93 30.21 -0.40 12.45
CA GLY A 93 29.33 -1.46 12.05
C GLY A 93 30.08 -2.77 11.87
N PHE A 94 29.39 -3.80 11.39
CA PHE A 94 30.01 -5.07 11.06
C PHE A 94 29.34 -5.71 9.85
N VAL A 95 30.16 -6.39 9.04
CA VAL A 95 29.71 -7.18 7.89
C VAL A 95 29.03 -8.45 8.38
N ILE A 96 27.90 -8.79 7.80
CA ILE A 96 27.20 -10.05 8.03
C ILE A 96 27.74 -11.06 7.04
N GLY A 97 28.39 -12.09 7.57
CA GLY A 97 28.87 -13.24 6.82
C GLY A 97 27.91 -14.43 6.89
N ASP A 98 28.40 -15.55 6.43
CA ASP A 98 27.72 -16.83 6.48
C ASP A 98 28.71 -17.92 6.94
N GLU A 99 28.36 -19.18 6.79
CA GLU A 99 29.19 -20.33 7.16
C GLU A 99 30.47 -20.47 6.32
N THR A 100 30.58 -19.75 5.21
CA THR A 100 31.71 -19.80 4.27
C THR A 100 32.53 -18.52 4.24
N THR A 101 32.13 -17.50 4.98
CA THR A 101 32.75 -16.16 4.99
C THR A 101 32.84 -15.60 6.39
N ASP A 102 33.75 -14.64 6.60
CA ASP A 102 33.85 -13.93 7.86
C ASP A 102 32.54 -13.27 8.25
N ASN A 103 32.13 -13.48 9.49
CA ASN A 103 30.97 -12.83 10.09
C ASN A 103 31.40 -11.91 11.23
N GLY A 104 30.83 -10.71 11.29
CA GLY A 104 31.17 -9.72 12.30
C GLY A 104 32.44 -8.92 11.99
N TYR A 105 32.92 -8.94 10.74
CA TYR A 105 34.08 -8.13 10.35
C TYR A 105 33.80 -6.64 10.56
N PRO A 106 34.62 -5.91 11.37
CA PRO A 106 34.34 -4.53 11.74
C PRO A 106 34.56 -3.60 10.56
N VAL A 107 33.63 -2.65 10.41
CA VAL A 107 33.70 -1.59 9.42
C VAL A 107 33.38 -0.24 10.06
N LYS A 108 33.77 0.86 9.39
CA LYS A 108 33.48 2.21 9.81
C LYS A 108 33.01 3.04 8.63
N ALA A 109 32.01 3.88 8.86
CA ALA A 109 31.60 4.92 7.94
C ALA A 109 32.06 6.28 8.48
N GLN A 110 32.69 7.08 7.61
CA GLN A 110 33.02 8.49 7.88
C GLN A 110 31.79 9.34 7.53
N ILE A 111 31.31 10.09 8.49
CA ILE A 111 30.14 10.97 8.32
C ILE A 111 30.64 12.41 8.29
N LYS A 112 30.26 13.14 7.25
CA LYS A 112 30.49 14.57 7.11
C LYS A 112 29.14 15.28 7.19
N VAL A 113 28.98 16.12 8.23
CA VAL A 113 27.75 16.89 8.41
C VAL A 113 27.77 18.11 7.49
N VAL A 114 26.76 18.21 6.62
CA VAL A 114 26.64 19.32 5.64
C VAL A 114 25.45 20.22 5.99
N ALA A 115 25.53 21.48 5.61
CA ALA A 115 24.46 22.46 5.85
C ALA A 115 23.28 22.26 4.88
N GLU A 116 23.61 21.84 3.66
CA GLU A 116 22.63 21.63 2.61
C GLU A 116 21.84 20.35 2.86
N GLY A 117 20.55 20.37 2.55
CA GLY A 117 19.68 19.18 2.55
C GLY A 117 20.11 18.15 1.48
N TYR A 118 19.56 16.95 1.57
CA TYR A 118 19.73 15.96 0.50
C TYR A 118 19.22 16.53 -0.82
N GLN A 119 20.03 16.38 -1.86
CA GLN A 119 19.60 16.73 -3.22
C GLN A 119 18.47 15.78 -3.65
N THR A 120 17.46 16.35 -4.25
CA THR A 120 16.31 15.59 -4.77
C THR A 120 16.19 15.78 -6.28
N PRO A 121 15.81 14.75 -7.04
CA PRO A 121 15.62 14.87 -8.49
C PRO A 121 14.55 15.91 -8.81
N GLU A 122 14.79 16.79 -9.77
CA GLU A 122 13.80 17.81 -10.17
C GLU A 122 12.56 17.23 -10.86
N LYS A 123 12.70 16.08 -11.53
CA LYS A 123 11.62 15.43 -12.30
C LYS A 123 11.91 13.95 -12.51
N GLU A 124 10.88 13.23 -12.91
CA GLU A 124 11.03 11.89 -13.46
C GLU A 124 11.87 11.93 -14.75
N VAL A 125 12.86 11.06 -14.86
CA VAL A 125 13.77 10.93 -16.02
C VAL A 125 13.55 9.62 -16.78
N ALA A 126 12.81 8.68 -16.19
CA ALA A 126 12.34 7.47 -16.83
C ALA A 126 10.82 7.38 -16.71
N HIS A 127 10.18 6.68 -17.62
CA HIS A 127 8.74 6.51 -17.67
C HIS A 127 8.38 5.05 -17.94
N THR A 128 7.27 4.59 -17.38
CA THR A 128 6.72 3.27 -17.69
C THR A 128 5.94 3.29 -18.99
N PHE A 129 5.97 2.18 -19.71
CA PHE A 129 5.05 1.98 -20.83
C PHE A 129 3.60 1.82 -20.36
N SER A 130 2.65 2.13 -21.23
CA SER A 130 1.26 1.74 -20.98
C SER A 130 1.12 0.21 -21.01
N LEU A 131 0.18 -0.33 -20.24
CA LEU A 131 -0.14 -1.76 -20.28
C LEU A 131 -0.56 -2.22 -21.71
N ALA A 132 -1.19 -1.34 -22.48
CA ALA A 132 -1.59 -1.64 -23.84
C ALA A 132 -0.41 -1.75 -24.83
N ASP A 133 0.77 -1.20 -24.49
CA ASP A 133 1.94 -1.15 -25.34
C ASP A 133 2.94 -2.29 -25.09
N VAL A 134 2.66 -3.13 -24.06
CA VAL A 134 3.56 -4.22 -23.66
C VAL A 134 2.83 -5.55 -23.71
N SER A 135 3.43 -6.55 -24.33
CA SER A 135 2.95 -7.93 -24.31
C SER A 135 4.03 -8.88 -23.81
N ILE A 136 3.61 -9.93 -23.13
CA ILE A 136 4.48 -11.04 -22.76
C ILE A 136 4.07 -12.23 -23.59
N ASP A 137 5.02 -12.76 -24.37
CA ASP A 137 4.80 -13.86 -25.30
C ASP A 137 5.37 -15.19 -24.77
N GLY A 138 4.93 -16.27 -25.39
CA GLY A 138 5.42 -17.62 -25.13
C GLY A 138 4.60 -18.38 -24.10
N ASP A 139 4.93 -19.64 -23.92
CA ASP A 139 4.33 -20.52 -22.90
C ASP A 139 5.25 -20.54 -21.67
N ASN A 140 4.88 -19.76 -20.67
CA ASN A 140 5.64 -19.59 -19.45
C ASN A 140 4.70 -19.25 -18.27
N ARG A 141 5.28 -19.23 -17.06
CA ARG A 141 4.54 -19.00 -15.84
C ARG A 141 3.75 -17.68 -15.83
N LEU A 142 4.33 -16.61 -16.36
CA LEU A 142 3.68 -15.28 -16.39
C LEU A 142 2.48 -15.26 -17.32
N THR A 143 2.61 -15.83 -18.53
CA THR A 143 1.51 -15.91 -19.49
C THR A 143 0.39 -16.82 -18.99
N HIS A 144 0.75 -17.93 -18.36
CA HIS A 144 -0.24 -18.84 -17.74
C HIS A 144 -1.04 -18.12 -16.64
N ASN A 145 -0.37 -17.48 -15.68
CA ASN A 145 -1.04 -16.77 -14.60
C ASN A 145 -1.91 -15.62 -15.12
N ARG A 146 -1.43 -14.84 -16.09
CA ARG A 146 -2.23 -13.81 -16.76
C ARG A 146 -3.52 -14.36 -17.37
N ASP A 147 -3.41 -15.46 -18.09
CA ASP A 147 -4.56 -16.03 -18.81
C ASP A 147 -5.59 -16.64 -17.84
N GLU A 148 -5.13 -17.24 -16.74
CA GLU A 148 -5.99 -17.67 -15.62
C GLU A 148 -6.70 -16.47 -14.97
N ALA A 149 -5.96 -15.40 -14.64
CA ALA A 149 -6.53 -14.20 -14.05
C ALA A 149 -7.57 -13.53 -14.98
N LEU A 150 -7.28 -13.42 -16.28
CA LEU A 150 -8.23 -12.88 -17.27
C LEU A 150 -9.52 -13.71 -17.34
N ARG A 151 -9.43 -15.03 -17.24
CA ARG A 151 -10.58 -15.92 -17.24
C ARG A 151 -11.43 -15.70 -15.99
N GLU A 152 -10.78 -15.63 -14.84
CA GLU A 152 -11.44 -15.43 -13.55
C GLU A 152 -12.12 -14.06 -13.49
N ILE A 153 -11.43 -12.98 -13.81
CA ILE A 153 -11.96 -11.61 -13.83
C ILE A 153 -13.19 -11.50 -14.75
N CYS A 154 -13.18 -12.18 -15.91
CA CYS A 154 -14.33 -12.23 -16.80
C CYS A 154 -15.53 -12.99 -16.23
N SER A 155 -15.33 -13.88 -15.25
CA SER A 155 -16.39 -14.67 -14.62
C SER A 155 -17.12 -13.92 -13.50
N TRP A 156 -16.53 -12.86 -12.94
CA TRP A 156 -17.09 -12.15 -11.82
C TRP A 156 -18.37 -11.40 -12.15
N ASP A 157 -19.34 -11.51 -11.26
CA ASP A 157 -20.67 -10.90 -11.44
C ASP A 157 -20.64 -9.40 -11.14
N VAL A 158 -20.80 -8.59 -12.18
CA VAL A 158 -20.87 -7.14 -12.07
C VAL A 158 -22.06 -6.65 -11.22
N THR A 159 -23.13 -7.44 -11.12
CA THR A 159 -24.29 -7.07 -10.28
C THR A 159 -23.97 -7.14 -8.80
N GLN A 160 -23.11 -8.08 -8.42
CA GLN A 160 -22.59 -8.20 -7.05
C GLN A 160 -21.75 -6.99 -6.66
N GLN A 161 -20.96 -6.43 -7.59
CA GLN A 161 -20.17 -5.24 -7.37
C GLN A 161 -21.04 -3.98 -7.18
N LEU A 162 -22.19 -3.93 -7.82
CA LEU A 162 -23.10 -2.78 -7.81
C LEU A 162 -24.15 -2.83 -6.70
N TYR A 163 -24.39 -3.99 -6.10
CA TYR A 163 -25.48 -4.19 -5.14
C TYR A 163 -25.46 -3.16 -4.00
N ASN A 164 -24.34 -3.00 -3.33
CA ASN A 164 -24.21 -2.10 -2.17
C ASN A 164 -24.33 -0.62 -2.55
N TYR A 165 -23.91 -0.23 -3.75
CA TYR A 165 -24.10 1.15 -4.22
C TYR A 165 -25.58 1.43 -4.41
N ARG A 166 -26.28 0.59 -5.15
CA ARG A 166 -27.71 0.77 -5.39
C ARG A 166 -28.50 0.81 -4.07
N ASP A 167 -28.17 -0.10 -3.16
CA ASP A 167 -28.77 -0.13 -1.83
C ASP A 167 -28.51 1.16 -1.04
N THR A 168 -27.28 1.64 -0.99
CA THR A 168 -26.89 2.85 -0.26
C THR A 168 -27.62 4.10 -0.77
N TYR A 169 -27.92 4.17 -2.07
CA TYR A 169 -28.63 5.31 -2.67
C TYR A 169 -30.13 5.07 -2.87
N GLY A 170 -30.67 4.01 -2.26
CA GLY A 170 -32.11 3.71 -2.30
C GLY A 170 -32.64 3.34 -3.69
N LEU A 171 -31.78 2.83 -4.56
CA LEU A 171 -32.14 2.29 -5.88
C LEU A 171 -32.54 0.81 -5.75
N SER A 172 -33.36 0.31 -6.68
CA SER A 172 -33.76 -1.09 -6.68
C SER A 172 -32.55 -2.01 -6.83
N THR A 173 -32.50 -3.04 -5.99
CA THR A 173 -31.54 -4.15 -6.06
C THR A 173 -32.15 -5.43 -6.62
N GLU A 174 -33.36 -5.38 -7.14
CA GLU A 174 -34.01 -6.52 -7.79
C GLU A 174 -33.20 -6.97 -9.00
N GLY A 175 -32.89 -8.27 -9.07
CA GLY A 175 -32.04 -8.84 -10.13
C GLY A 175 -30.54 -8.64 -9.93
N TYR A 176 -30.10 -8.14 -8.77
CA TYR A 176 -28.70 -8.03 -8.40
C TYR A 176 -28.32 -9.13 -7.41
N THR A 177 -27.13 -9.69 -7.59
CA THR A 177 -26.54 -10.61 -6.63
C THR A 177 -26.09 -9.84 -5.40
N LYS A 178 -26.49 -10.31 -4.21
CA LYS A 178 -26.08 -9.68 -2.96
C LYS A 178 -24.57 -9.86 -2.77
N SER A 179 -23.89 -8.77 -2.39
CA SER A 179 -22.45 -8.83 -2.08
C SER A 179 -22.17 -9.71 -0.86
N ASP A 180 -20.99 -10.29 -0.79
CA ASP A 180 -20.52 -11.17 0.28
C ASP A 180 -19.14 -10.74 0.82
N GLY A 181 -18.52 -11.58 1.64
CA GLY A 181 -17.19 -11.34 2.19
C GLY A 181 -17.08 -10.01 2.92
N TRP A 182 -16.01 -9.30 2.69
CA TRP A 182 -15.78 -7.98 3.27
C TRP A 182 -16.70 -6.89 2.71
N ASP A 183 -17.33 -7.16 1.59
CA ASP A 183 -18.34 -6.29 0.97
C ASP A 183 -19.78 -6.69 1.31
N SER A 184 -20.00 -7.61 2.26
CA SER A 184 -21.36 -7.92 2.72
C SER A 184 -22.09 -6.65 3.15
N PRO A 185 -23.42 -6.52 2.91
CA PRO A 185 -24.16 -5.29 3.20
C PRO A 185 -24.11 -4.83 4.65
N ASP A 186 -23.76 -5.70 5.58
CA ASP A 186 -23.63 -5.43 7.00
C ASP A 186 -22.18 -5.18 7.46
N THR A 187 -21.22 -5.13 6.53
CA THR A 187 -19.83 -4.79 6.84
C THR A 187 -19.56 -3.29 6.74
N LYS A 188 -18.52 -2.86 7.44
CA LYS A 188 -18.08 -1.45 7.50
C LYS A 188 -17.03 -1.12 6.43
N LEU A 189 -16.69 -2.08 5.57
CA LEU A 189 -15.68 -1.95 4.51
C LEU A 189 -16.27 -2.10 3.11
N LYS A 190 -17.58 -2.32 3.00
CA LYS A 190 -18.26 -2.57 1.72
C LYS A 190 -17.95 -1.49 0.68
N GLY A 191 -17.71 -1.92 -0.55
CA GLY A 191 -17.33 -1.08 -1.68
C GLY A 191 -15.82 -1.03 -1.95
N HIS A 192 -14.96 -1.56 -1.05
CA HIS A 192 -13.54 -1.64 -1.33
C HIS A 192 -13.25 -2.61 -2.48
N GLY A 193 -13.86 -3.80 -2.45
CA GLY A 193 -13.72 -4.82 -3.49
C GLY A 193 -14.23 -4.36 -4.84
N SER A 194 -15.31 -3.58 -4.88
CA SER A 194 -15.81 -2.98 -6.13
C SER A 194 -14.82 -2.01 -6.75
N GLY A 195 -14.03 -1.29 -5.93
CA GLY A 195 -12.95 -0.44 -6.42
C GLY A 195 -11.83 -1.26 -7.07
N HIS A 196 -11.40 -2.34 -6.40
CA HIS A 196 -10.43 -3.29 -6.96
C HIS A 196 -10.95 -3.92 -8.26
N TYR A 197 -12.22 -4.34 -8.27
CA TYR A 197 -12.85 -4.86 -9.47
C TYR A 197 -12.76 -3.90 -10.66
N MET A 198 -13.01 -2.61 -10.44
CA MET A 198 -12.89 -1.61 -11.50
C MET A 198 -11.46 -1.49 -12.04
N SER A 199 -10.45 -1.50 -11.17
CA SER A 199 -9.04 -1.53 -11.59
C SER A 199 -8.74 -2.82 -12.37
N ALA A 200 -9.17 -3.97 -11.85
CA ALA A 200 -8.94 -5.27 -12.48
C ALA A 200 -9.54 -5.35 -13.90
N ILE A 201 -10.81 -4.98 -14.08
CA ILE A 201 -11.45 -5.03 -15.41
C ILE A 201 -10.87 -4.02 -16.39
N ALA A 202 -10.38 -2.86 -15.92
CA ALA A 202 -9.75 -1.85 -16.77
C ALA A 202 -8.38 -2.33 -17.26
N GLN A 203 -7.55 -2.87 -16.38
CA GLN A 203 -6.23 -3.42 -16.72
C GLN A 203 -6.37 -4.69 -17.57
N ALA A 204 -7.28 -5.59 -17.21
CA ALA A 204 -7.62 -6.77 -18.00
C ALA A 204 -8.04 -6.39 -19.43
N TYR A 205 -8.85 -5.34 -19.59
CA TYR A 205 -9.25 -4.83 -20.90
C TYR A 205 -8.06 -4.38 -21.74
N ALA A 206 -7.10 -3.70 -21.14
CA ALA A 206 -5.90 -3.23 -21.82
C ALA A 206 -5.04 -4.37 -22.38
N VAL A 207 -4.92 -5.49 -21.64
CA VAL A 207 -4.04 -6.61 -21.99
C VAL A 207 -4.76 -7.78 -22.68
N ALA A 208 -6.09 -7.85 -22.63
CA ALA A 208 -6.85 -8.93 -23.25
C ALA A 208 -6.73 -8.91 -24.77
N THR A 209 -6.37 -10.06 -25.33
CA THR A 209 -6.30 -10.27 -26.81
C THR A 209 -7.49 -11.10 -27.32
N ASN A 210 -8.16 -11.85 -26.46
CA ASN A 210 -9.34 -12.63 -26.80
C ASN A 210 -10.56 -11.72 -26.98
N PRO A 211 -11.23 -11.72 -28.17
CA PRO A 211 -12.38 -10.86 -28.45
C PRO A 211 -13.59 -11.08 -27.53
N GLU A 212 -13.83 -12.32 -27.08
CA GLU A 212 -14.95 -12.65 -26.18
C GLU A 212 -14.71 -12.08 -24.79
N GLN A 213 -13.49 -12.24 -24.24
CA GLN A 213 -13.11 -11.63 -22.96
C GLN A 213 -13.21 -10.10 -23.05
N LYS A 214 -12.69 -9.53 -24.14
CA LYS A 214 -12.76 -8.08 -24.37
C LYS A 214 -14.19 -7.55 -24.43
N ALA A 215 -15.11 -8.31 -25.02
CA ALA A 215 -16.54 -7.96 -25.07
C ALA A 215 -17.20 -8.03 -23.69
N ILE A 216 -16.88 -9.04 -22.86
CA ILE A 216 -17.35 -9.15 -21.48
C ILE A 216 -16.86 -7.96 -20.65
N LEU A 217 -15.56 -7.69 -20.68
CA LEU A 217 -14.94 -6.59 -19.92
C LEU A 217 -15.53 -5.24 -20.34
N ARG A 218 -15.69 -4.98 -21.64
CA ARG A 218 -16.36 -3.78 -22.17
C ARG A 218 -17.76 -3.60 -21.59
N LYS A 219 -18.57 -4.66 -21.62
CA LYS A 219 -19.92 -4.65 -21.07
C LYS A 219 -19.91 -4.31 -19.58
N ASN A 220 -19.03 -4.95 -18.81
CA ASN A 220 -18.94 -4.76 -17.36
C ASN A 220 -18.45 -3.36 -16.99
N ILE A 221 -17.41 -2.84 -17.66
CA ILE A 221 -16.92 -1.47 -17.48
C ILE A 221 -18.03 -0.45 -17.76
N THR A 222 -18.69 -0.58 -18.91
CA THR A 222 -19.78 0.33 -19.30
C THR A 222 -20.91 0.31 -18.27
N ARG A 223 -21.26 -0.85 -17.77
CA ARG A 223 -22.31 -1.01 -16.77
C ARG A 223 -21.90 -0.39 -15.42
N MET A 224 -20.69 -0.69 -14.93
CA MET A 224 -20.16 -0.10 -13.69
C MET A 224 -20.24 1.43 -13.74
N VAL A 225 -19.68 2.04 -14.76
CA VAL A 225 -19.61 3.51 -14.88
C VAL A 225 -21.01 4.14 -14.95
N ASN A 226 -21.92 3.58 -15.75
CA ASN A 226 -23.26 4.14 -15.90
C ASN A 226 -24.06 4.04 -14.60
N GLU A 227 -24.04 2.89 -13.92
CA GLU A 227 -24.81 2.70 -12.70
C GLU A 227 -24.20 3.42 -11.49
N LEU A 228 -22.87 3.56 -11.42
CA LEU A 228 -22.24 4.43 -10.42
C LEU A 228 -22.63 5.89 -10.61
N ARG A 229 -22.73 6.35 -11.87
CA ARG A 229 -23.23 7.71 -12.14
C ARG A 229 -24.69 7.88 -11.72
N GLU A 230 -25.55 6.92 -12.01
CA GLU A 230 -26.94 6.92 -11.55
C GLU A 230 -27.04 7.03 -10.02
N CYS A 231 -26.20 6.28 -9.30
CA CYS A 231 -26.11 6.37 -7.84
C CYS A 231 -25.64 7.77 -7.38
N GLN A 232 -24.56 8.27 -7.96
CA GLN A 232 -23.99 9.58 -7.60
C GLN A 232 -24.98 10.72 -7.80
N GLU A 233 -25.76 10.68 -8.86
CA GLU A 233 -26.77 11.72 -9.18
C GLU A 233 -27.88 11.80 -8.14
N LYS A 234 -28.09 10.79 -7.30
CA LYS A 234 -28.99 10.90 -6.13
C LYS A 234 -28.55 11.96 -5.14
N THR A 235 -27.27 12.28 -5.09
CA THR A 235 -26.73 13.33 -4.21
C THR A 235 -26.87 14.74 -4.78
N PHE A 236 -27.40 14.90 -6.00
CA PHE A 236 -27.57 16.19 -6.67
C PHE A 236 -28.87 16.86 -6.23
N VAL A 237 -28.98 17.12 -4.94
CA VAL A 237 -30.17 17.73 -4.34
C VAL A 237 -30.00 19.23 -4.23
N TYR A 238 -30.80 19.96 -5.00
CA TYR A 238 -30.71 21.41 -5.06
C TYR A 238 -31.35 22.08 -3.84
N ASN A 239 -30.58 22.96 -3.20
CA ASN A 239 -31.05 23.81 -2.12
C ASN A 239 -31.42 25.21 -2.68
N LYS A 240 -32.72 25.59 -2.55
CA LYS A 240 -33.24 26.84 -3.08
C LYS A 240 -32.69 28.08 -2.36
N ASP A 241 -32.43 27.96 -1.06
CA ASP A 241 -31.95 29.08 -0.24
C ASP A 241 -30.47 29.34 -0.51
N LEU A 242 -29.66 28.29 -0.65
CA LEU A 242 -28.24 28.38 -0.99
C LEU A 242 -28.00 28.62 -2.49
N LYS A 243 -29.01 28.42 -3.34
CA LYS A 243 -28.96 28.51 -4.81
C LYS A 243 -27.88 27.59 -5.44
N ARG A 244 -27.62 26.43 -4.82
CA ARG A 244 -26.72 25.38 -5.27
C ARG A 244 -27.16 24.03 -4.69
N ASN A 245 -26.53 22.96 -5.12
CA ASN A 245 -26.72 21.67 -4.47
C ASN A 245 -26.20 21.69 -3.03
N TRP A 246 -26.78 20.85 -2.17
CA TRP A 246 -26.23 20.58 -0.86
C TRP A 246 -24.81 20.03 -0.99
N GLU A 247 -23.88 20.54 -0.20
CA GLU A 247 -22.49 20.10 -0.15
C GLU A 247 -22.15 19.55 1.24
N ALA A 248 -21.08 18.77 1.33
CA ALA A 248 -20.63 18.18 2.60
C ALA A 248 -20.41 19.23 3.71
N ARG A 249 -19.98 20.46 3.36
CA ARG A 249 -19.77 21.56 4.30
C ARG A 249 -21.04 22.13 4.93
N ASP A 250 -22.20 21.83 4.38
CA ASP A 250 -23.47 22.38 4.88
C ASP A 250 -23.97 21.67 6.14
N PHE A 251 -23.36 20.55 6.49
CA PHE A 251 -23.70 19.73 7.65
C PHE A 251 -22.52 19.63 8.61
N ALA A 252 -22.78 19.82 9.91
CA ALA A 252 -21.83 19.46 10.94
C ALA A 252 -21.84 17.92 11.14
N PRO A 253 -20.72 17.30 11.57
CA PRO A 253 -20.68 15.87 11.82
C PRO A 253 -21.78 15.37 12.76
N GLU A 254 -22.09 16.12 13.80
CA GLU A 254 -23.15 15.79 14.76
C GLU A 254 -24.54 15.79 14.13
N ALA A 255 -24.79 16.71 13.19
CA ALA A 255 -26.06 16.76 12.47
C ALA A 255 -26.23 15.56 11.52
N GLU A 256 -25.16 15.10 10.92
CA GLU A 256 -25.16 13.89 10.09
C GLU A 256 -25.40 12.63 10.94
N LEU A 257 -24.96 12.62 12.20
CA LEU A 257 -24.99 11.45 13.07
C LEU A 257 -26.22 11.40 14.01
N ARG A 258 -27.05 12.43 14.03
CA ARG A 258 -28.17 12.54 14.99
C ARG A 258 -29.11 11.33 15.02
N GLU A 259 -29.27 10.65 13.90
CA GLU A 259 -30.11 9.46 13.75
C GLU A 259 -29.33 8.16 13.85
N MET A 260 -27.99 8.21 13.97
CA MET A 260 -27.16 7.03 14.11
C MET A 260 -27.15 6.50 15.54
N LYS A 261 -27.97 5.51 15.80
CA LYS A 261 -28.05 4.82 17.09
C LYS A 261 -27.17 3.57 17.18
N GLY A 262 -26.10 3.49 16.40
CA GLY A 262 -25.17 2.36 16.40
C GLY A 262 -25.71 1.07 15.80
N THR A 263 -26.71 1.15 14.92
CA THR A 263 -27.28 0.00 14.22
C THR A 263 -27.38 0.27 12.72
N TRP A 264 -27.29 -0.78 11.91
CA TRP A 264 -27.51 -0.69 10.46
C TRP A 264 -28.90 -0.18 10.09
N ALA A 265 -29.90 -0.37 10.97
CA ALA A 265 -31.24 0.18 10.78
C ALA A 265 -31.26 1.70 10.69
N ALA A 266 -30.31 2.39 11.33
CA ALA A 266 -30.17 3.83 11.19
C ALA A 266 -29.73 4.23 9.78
N PHE A 267 -28.92 3.43 9.10
CA PHE A 267 -28.49 3.72 7.73
C PHE A 267 -29.65 3.62 6.72
N ASP A 268 -30.66 2.82 6.97
CA ASP A 268 -31.85 2.75 6.12
C ASP A 268 -32.62 4.08 6.11
N GLU A 269 -32.59 4.85 7.19
CA GLU A 269 -33.16 6.19 7.22
C GLU A 269 -32.38 7.17 6.37
N TYR A 270 -31.04 7.10 6.36
CA TYR A 270 -30.20 7.97 5.54
C TYR A 270 -30.42 7.82 4.04
N LYS A 271 -30.82 6.62 3.56
CA LYS A 271 -31.15 6.40 2.14
C LYS A 271 -32.28 7.32 1.66
N LYS A 272 -33.13 7.82 2.58
CA LYS A 272 -34.21 8.75 2.30
C LYS A 272 -33.79 10.21 2.28
N HIS A 273 -32.54 10.49 2.71
CA HIS A 273 -31.98 11.83 2.86
C HIS A 273 -30.67 11.97 2.08
N PRO A 274 -30.70 11.83 0.73
CA PRO A 274 -29.48 11.86 -0.08
C PRO A 274 -28.77 13.24 -0.04
N GLU A 275 -29.46 14.31 0.37
CA GLU A 275 -28.87 15.61 0.63
C GLU A 275 -27.76 15.55 1.70
N LEU A 276 -27.89 14.67 2.70
CA LEU A 276 -26.89 14.51 3.76
C LEU A 276 -25.58 13.91 3.27
N TYR A 277 -25.57 13.23 2.12
CA TYR A 277 -24.34 12.77 1.52
C TYR A 277 -23.50 13.91 0.95
N GLY A 278 -24.15 14.98 0.48
CA GLY A 278 -23.53 16.11 -0.21
C GLY A 278 -23.19 15.80 -1.67
N TYR A 279 -23.21 16.85 -2.49
CA TYR A 279 -22.97 16.75 -3.94
C TYR A 279 -21.68 16.00 -4.27
N GLY A 280 -21.79 15.06 -5.17
CA GLY A 280 -20.66 14.32 -5.76
C GLY A 280 -20.20 13.09 -4.98
N TYR A 281 -20.77 12.81 -3.79
CA TYR A 281 -20.41 11.60 -3.04
C TYR A 281 -20.77 10.34 -3.82
N ILE A 282 -19.84 9.40 -3.88
CA ILE A 282 -20.06 8.04 -4.38
C ILE A 282 -19.24 7.04 -3.56
N ASN A 283 -19.90 6.20 -2.79
CA ASN A 283 -19.33 5.06 -2.07
C ASN A 283 -20.45 4.07 -1.73
N ALA A 284 -20.12 2.82 -1.58
CA ALA A 284 -21.02 1.80 -1.07
C ALA A 284 -21.31 1.97 0.44
N ILE A 285 -20.48 2.74 1.17
CA ILE A 285 -20.68 3.12 2.55
C ILE A 285 -21.34 4.49 2.61
N PRO A 286 -22.36 4.73 3.46
CA PRO A 286 -22.92 6.06 3.69
C PRO A 286 -21.87 7.08 4.17
N ALA A 287 -21.99 8.34 3.76
CA ALA A 287 -21.05 9.42 4.10
C ALA A 287 -20.90 9.65 5.62
N GLN A 288 -21.88 9.22 6.41
CA GLN A 288 -21.89 9.28 7.86
C GLN A 288 -20.74 8.53 8.52
N HIS A 289 -20.18 7.50 7.87
CA HIS A 289 -18.96 6.84 8.35
C HIS A 289 -17.75 7.79 8.38
N CYS A 290 -17.66 8.73 7.44
CA CYS A 290 -16.65 9.78 7.48
C CYS A 290 -16.88 10.72 8.68
N ALA A 291 -18.14 11.03 9.02
CA ALA A 291 -18.46 11.84 10.19
C ALA A 291 -18.05 11.16 11.51
N LEU A 292 -18.18 9.84 11.61
CA LEU A 292 -17.68 9.09 12.78
C LEU A 292 -16.18 9.28 12.99
N ILE A 293 -15.38 9.17 11.92
CA ILE A 293 -13.93 9.43 11.99
C ILE A 293 -13.66 10.88 12.39
N GLU A 294 -14.39 11.83 11.85
CA GLU A 294 -14.28 13.26 12.17
C GLU A 294 -14.58 13.57 13.63
N MET A 295 -15.36 12.71 14.30
CA MET A 295 -15.60 12.75 15.74
C MET A 295 -14.62 11.88 16.53
N TYR A 296 -13.49 11.51 15.94
CA TYR A 296 -12.44 10.71 16.58
C TYR A 296 -12.87 9.31 17.05
N ARG A 297 -13.82 8.71 16.36
CA ARG A 297 -14.14 7.30 16.59
C ARG A 297 -13.20 6.45 15.74
N ALA A 298 -12.39 5.65 16.43
CA ALA A 298 -11.51 4.67 15.80
C ALA A 298 -12.25 3.36 15.55
N TYR A 299 -11.62 2.49 14.74
CA TYR A 299 -12.12 1.14 14.55
C TYR A 299 -12.30 0.40 15.87
N ASN A 300 -13.52 -0.01 16.12
CA ASN A 300 -13.86 -0.99 17.14
C ASN A 300 -15.25 -1.57 16.85
N ASN A 301 -15.64 -2.62 17.58
CA ASN A 301 -16.93 -3.29 17.37
C ASN A 301 -18.14 -2.45 17.78
N SER A 302 -17.96 -1.46 18.68
CA SER A 302 -19.04 -0.62 19.22
C SER A 302 -19.28 0.65 18.41
N ASP A 303 -18.26 1.19 17.72
CA ASP A 303 -18.36 2.51 17.07
C ASP A 303 -18.81 2.45 15.62
N TRP A 304 -19.03 1.28 15.06
CA TRP A 304 -19.59 1.09 13.70
C TRP A 304 -18.82 1.81 12.60
N VAL A 305 -17.53 2.03 12.78
CA VAL A 305 -16.66 2.63 11.81
C VAL A 305 -15.43 1.75 11.54
N TRP A 306 -14.99 1.72 10.31
CA TRP A 306 -13.70 1.16 9.94
C TRP A 306 -12.93 2.21 9.13
N ALA A 307 -12.70 1.99 7.84
CA ALA A 307 -11.83 2.79 6.97
C ALA A 307 -12.61 3.36 5.77
N PRO A 308 -13.49 4.36 5.97
CA PRO A 308 -14.31 4.88 4.86
C PRO A 308 -13.48 5.51 3.75
N TYR A 309 -12.36 6.17 4.07
CA TYR A 309 -11.49 6.76 3.05
C TYR A 309 -10.67 5.72 2.30
N TYR A 310 -10.38 4.57 2.90
CA TYR A 310 -9.82 3.42 2.19
C TYR A 310 -10.75 2.94 1.08
N SER A 311 -12.05 2.79 1.35
CA SER A 311 -13.03 2.43 0.33
C SER A 311 -13.15 3.50 -0.76
N VAL A 312 -13.18 4.80 -0.38
CA VAL A 312 -13.18 5.92 -1.34
C VAL A 312 -11.94 5.88 -2.24
N HIS A 313 -10.76 5.64 -1.66
CA HIS A 313 -9.52 5.52 -2.42
C HIS A 313 -9.63 4.45 -3.51
N LYS A 314 -10.12 3.26 -3.15
CA LYS A 314 -10.24 2.15 -4.10
C LYS A 314 -11.15 2.47 -5.28
N GLN A 315 -12.24 3.18 -5.02
CA GLN A 315 -13.16 3.63 -6.07
C GLN A 315 -12.57 4.70 -6.97
N LEU A 316 -11.87 5.67 -6.39
CA LEU A 316 -11.15 6.68 -7.17
C LEU A 316 -10.10 6.03 -8.06
N ALA A 317 -9.30 5.10 -7.52
CA ALA A 317 -8.29 4.39 -8.29
C ALA A 317 -8.93 3.60 -9.46
N GLY A 318 -10.01 2.85 -9.20
CA GLY A 318 -10.70 2.09 -10.23
C GLY A 318 -11.31 2.97 -11.33
N LEU A 319 -11.93 4.09 -10.99
CA LEU A 319 -12.47 5.04 -11.97
C LEU A 319 -11.36 5.71 -12.80
N ILE A 320 -10.23 6.05 -12.19
CA ILE A 320 -9.05 6.60 -12.86
C ILE A 320 -8.46 5.56 -13.82
N ASP A 321 -8.39 4.29 -13.41
CA ASP A 321 -7.87 3.21 -14.25
C ASP A 321 -8.79 2.96 -15.46
N ILE A 322 -10.12 2.98 -15.27
CA ILE A 322 -11.06 2.94 -16.40
C ILE A 322 -10.84 4.10 -17.35
N ALA A 323 -10.72 5.33 -16.84
CA ALA A 323 -10.47 6.51 -17.66
C ALA A 323 -9.11 6.47 -18.39
N THR A 324 -8.16 5.67 -17.89
CA THR A 324 -6.82 5.52 -18.45
C THR A 324 -6.73 4.42 -19.51
N TYR A 325 -7.37 3.27 -19.27
CA TYR A 325 -7.13 2.04 -20.04
C TYR A 325 -8.27 1.64 -20.98
N PHE A 326 -9.47 2.21 -20.79
CA PHE A 326 -10.59 1.89 -21.65
C PHE A 326 -10.58 2.72 -22.94
N ASP A 327 -11.12 2.19 -24.05
CA ASP A 327 -11.05 2.82 -25.36
C ASP A 327 -12.34 3.57 -25.76
N ASP A 328 -13.41 3.50 -24.96
CA ASP A 328 -14.65 4.23 -25.18
C ASP A 328 -14.59 5.60 -24.51
N LYS A 329 -14.39 6.64 -25.33
CA LYS A 329 -14.21 8.01 -24.82
C LYS A 329 -15.39 8.50 -23.98
N GLU A 330 -16.64 8.17 -24.30
CA GLU A 330 -17.80 8.62 -23.53
C GLU A 330 -17.78 8.03 -22.12
N ILE A 331 -17.45 6.76 -22.01
CA ILE A 331 -17.36 6.06 -20.73
C ILE A 331 -16.14 6.53 -19.93
N CYS A 332 -14.99 6.76 -20.59
CA CYS A 332 -13.81 7.34 -19.92
C CYS A 332 -14.08 8.73 -19.37
N ASP A 333 -14.70 9.62 -20.15
CA ASP A 333 -15.06 10.97 -19.72
C ASP A 333 -16.07 10.91 -18.54
N LYS A 334 -17.01 9.98 -18.57
CA LYS A 334 -17.99 9.77 -17.49
C LYS A 334 -17.33 9.23 -16.22
N ALA A 335 -16.41 8.27 -16.33
CA ALA A 335 -15.64 7.76 -15.20
C ALA A 335 -14.80 8.87 -14.55
N LEU A 336 -14.12 9.66 -15.37
CA LEU A 336 -13.37 10.83 -14.90
C LEU A 336 -14.26 11.87 -14.22
N LEU A 337 -15.46 12.11 -14.74
CA LEU A 337 -16.45 13.03 -14.14
C LEU A 337 -16.91 12.54 -12.78
N ILE A 338 -17.22 11.24 -12.64
CA ILE A 338 -17.59 10.63 -11.35
C ILE A 338 -16.45 10.79 -10.34
N ALA A 339 -15.23 10.44 -10.74
CA ALA A 339 -14.04 10.56 -9.89
C ALA A 339 -13.79 12.02 -9.48
N LYS A 340 -13.91 12.97 -10.41
CA LYS A 340 -13.74 14.40 -10.15
C LYS A 340 -14.77 14.93 -9.15
N ASP A 341 -16.04 14.63 -9.35
CA ASP A 341 -17.11 15.07 -8.44
C ASP A 341 -16.85 14.50 -7.02
N MET A 342 -16.44 13.23 -6.91
CA MET A 342 -16.07 12.62 -5.63
C MET A 342 -14.80 13.24 -5.02
N GLY A 343 -13.77 13.50 -5.81
CA GLY A 343 -12.55 14.18 -5.35
C GLY A 343 -12.83 15.59 -4.83
N LEU A 344 -13.71 16.34 -5.49
CA LEU A 344 -14.14 17.66 -5.03
C LEU A 344 -15.04 17.59 -3.78
N TRP A 345 -15.83 16.52 -3.61
CA TRP A 345 -16.53 16.24 -2.37
C TRP A 345 -15.53 16.03 -1.20
N VAL A 346 -14.46 15.26 -1.43
CA VAL A 346 -13.39 15.08 -0.43
C VAL A 346 -12.76 16.41 -0.07
N TRP A 347 -12.40 17.23 -1.08
CA TRP A 347 -11.87 18.58 -0.85
C TRP A 347 -12.81 19.43 -0.02
N ASN A 348 -14.11 19.50 -0.40
CA ASN A 348 -15.11 20.30 0.28
C ASN A 348 -15.20 19.92 1.77
N ARG A 349 -15.24 18.61 2.05
CA ARG A 349 -15.28 18.10 3.41
C ARG A 349 -14.01 18.42 4.19
N MET A 350 -12.84 18.19 3.62
CA MET A 350 -11.56 18.43 4.26
C MET A 350 -11.25 19.91 4.45
N HIS A 351 -11.61 20.74 3.49
CA HIS A 351 -11.32 22.17 3.50
C HIS A 351 -12.20 22.96 4.50
N TYR A 352 -13.48 22.66 4.55
CA TYR A 352 -14.44 23.52 5.27
C TYR A 352 -14.83 23.02 6.65
N ARG A 353 -14.71 21.72 6.94
CA ARG A 353 -15.28 21.18 8.17
C ARG A 353 -14.32 21.26 9.35
N THR A 354 -14.90 21.59 10.50
CA THR A 354 -14.22 21.57 11.81
C THR A 354 -14.45 20.20 12.47
N TYR A 355 -13.47 19.73 13.21
CA TYR A 355 -13.46 18.43 13.86
C TYR A 355 -13.55 18.58 15.38
N VAL A 356 -14.33 17.69 15.99
CA VAL A 356 -14.66 17.77 17.42
C VAL A 356 -14.42 16.40 18.04
N LYS A 357 -13.66 16.35 19.14
CA LYS A 357 -13.47 15.14 19.92
C LYS A 357 -14.78 14.68 20.57
N GLN A 358 -14.86 13.40 20.98
CA GLN A 358 -16.04 12.84 21.64
C GLN A 358 -16.40 13.54 22.95
N ASP A 359 -15.44 14.15 23.65
CA ASP A 359 -15.63 14.93 24.87
C ASP A 359 -16.14 16.35 24.61
N GLY A 360 -16.41 16.71 23.36
CA GLY A 360 -16.86 18.03 22.94
C GLY A 360 -15.76 19.09 22.87
N THR A 361 -14.51 18.75 23.16
CA THR A 361 -13.39 19.69 23.05
C THR A 361 -12.88 19.75 21.61
N GLN A 362 -12.43 20.93 21.19
CA GLN A 362 -11.74 21.12 19.93
C GLN A 362 -10.22 21.09 20.16
N ASP A 363 -9.52 20.32 19.36
CA ASP A 363 -8.08 20.48 19.23
C ASP A 363 -7.81 21.68 18.32
N GLU A 364 -7.13 22.71 18.81
CA GLU A 364 -6.88 23.93 18.04
C GLU A 364 -6.24 23.69 16.67
N ARG A 365 -5.37 22.67 16.58
CA ARG A 365 -4.74 22.26 15.32
C ARG A 365 -5.74 21.64 14.36
N ARG A 366 -6.76 20.97 14.89
CA ARG A 366 -7.79 20.22 14.17
C ARG A 366 -9.05 21.03 13.90
N ALA A 367 -9.33 22.02 14.73
CA ALA A 367 -10.47 22.90 14.59
C ALA A 367 -10.39 23.80 13.35
N LYS A 368 -9.20 23.97 12.79
CA LYS A 368 -9.02 24.74 11.56
C LYS A 368 -9.36 23.88 10.35
N PRO A 369 -10.16 24.39 9.41
CA PRO A 369 -10.38 23.72 8.14
C PRO A 369 -9.05 23.33 7.47
N GLY A 370 -9.01 22.17 6.82
CA GLY A 370 -7.82 21.65 6.16
C GLY A 370 -6.77 21.00 7.07
N ASN A 371 -6.93 21.03 8.39
CA ASN A 371 -5.95 20.47 9.33
C ASN A 371 -6.52 19.22 10.03
N ARG A 372 -6.03 18.05 9.65
CA ARG A 372 -6.57 16.72 10.03
C ARG A 372 -5.53 15.76 10.58
N TYR A 373 -4.32 16.19 10.72
CA TYR A 373 -3.15 15.32 10.81
C TYR A 373 -3.20 14.27 11.93
N GLU A 374 -3.71 14.62 13.11
CA GLU A 374 -3.74 13.65 14.21
C GLU A 374 -4.89 12.63 14.11
N MET A 375 -5.88 12.90 13.28
CA MET A 375 -6.97 11.96 13.04
C MET A 375 -6.45 10.68 12.37
N TRP A 376 -5.43 10.79 11.54
CA TRP A 376 -4.79 9.67 10.86
C TRP A 376 -3.87 8.82 11.75
N ASP A 377 -3.55 9.30 12.96
CA ASP A 377 -2.80 8.53 13.96
C ASP A 377 -3.66 7.57 14.79
N MET A 378 -4.98 7.64 14.67
CA MET A 378 -5.87 6.69 15.31
C MET A 378 -5.73 5.32 14.63
N TYR A 379 -5.73 4.25 15.44
CA TYR A 379 -5.64 2.88 14.92
C TYR A 379 -6.73 2.61 13.87
N ILE A 380 -6.33 2.13 12.72
CA ILE A 380 -7.16 1.86 11.53
C ILE A 380 -7.87 3.11 10.94
N ALA A 381 -8.17 4.14 11.70
CA ALA A 381 -8.67 5.39 11.10
C ALA A 381 -7.66 6.02 10.13
N GLY A 382 -6.36 5.80 10.38
CA GLY A 382 -5.27 6.11 9.45
C GLY A 382 -5.21 5.21 8.22
N GLU A 383 -6.10 4.24 8.07
CA GLU A 383 -6.22 3.43 6.86
C GLU A 383 -6.93 4.23 5.78
N VAL A 384 -6.21 5.21 5.26
CA VAL A 384 -6.66 6.07 4.16
C VAL A 384 -6.24 5.52 2.81
N GLY A 385 -5.50 4.41 2.82
CA GLY A 385 -4.96 3.78 1.62
C GLY A 385 -4.14 4.77 0.79
N GLY A 386 -4.32 4.74 -0.52
CA GLY A 386 -3.69 5.68 -1.47
C GLY A 386 -4.53 6.91 -1.76
N MET A 387 -5.24 7.50 -0.79
CA MET A 387 -6.05 8.72 -1.02
C MET A 387 -5.22 9.86 -1.62
N SER A 388 -4.02 10.14 -1.04
CA SER A 388 -3.11 11.15 -1.61
C SER A 388 -2.67 10.80 -3.03
N GLU A 389 -2.36 9.54 -3.30
CA GLU A 389 -2.01 9.07 -4.65
C GLU A 389 -3.16 9.28 -5.63
N SER A 390 -4.36 8.79 -5.29
CA SER A 390 -5.52 8.85 -6.19
C SER A 390 -5.96 10.29 -6.49
N LEU A 391 -6.00 11.16 -5.48
CA LEU A 391 -6.34 12.57 -5.67
C LEU A 391 -5.27 13.32 -6.49
N SER A 392 -4.00 13.02 -6.27
CA SER A 392 -2.91 13.60 -7.08
C SER A 392 -2.97 13.13 -8.53
N ARG A 393 -3.19 11.81 -8.79
CA ARG A 393 -3.41 11.27 -10.14
C ARG A 393 -4.61 11.94 -10.82
N LEU A 394 -5.71 12.06 -10.12
CA LEU A 394 -6.92 12.72 -10.62
C LEU A 394 -6.65 14.17 -10.99
N SER A 395 -5.85 14.90 -10.20
CA SER A 395 -5.48 16.29 -10.48
C SER A 395 -4.71 16.44 -11.81
N GLU A 396 -3.94 15.43 -12.20
CA GLU A 396 -3.21 15.43 -13.48
C GLU A 396 -4.14 15.26 -14.69
N MET A 397 -5.31 14.64 -14.50
CA MET A 397 -6.30 14.37 -15.55
C MET A 397 -7.35 15.49 -15.71
N VAL A 398 -7.43 16.42 -14.76
CA VAL A 398 -8.38 17.52 -14.76
C VAL A 398 -7.75 18.76 -15.40
N SER A 399 -8.45 19.35 -16.37
CA SER A 399 -7.95 20.52 -17.12
C SER A 399 -8.19 21.86 -16.42
N ASN A 400 -9.22 21.96 -15.55
CA ASN A 400 -9.54 23.18 -14.84
C ASN A 400 -8.51 23.44 -13.72
N PRO A 401 -7.77 24.58 -13.74
CA PRO A 401 -6.73 24.86 -12.76
C PRO A 401 -7.24 24.99 -11.31
N ASP A 402 -8.46 25.50 -11.11
CA ASP A 402 -9.06 25.65 -9.78
C ASP A 402 -9.44 24.28 -9.19
N GLU A 403 -10.06 23.40 -10.00
CA GLU A 403 -10.35 22.03 -9.60
C GLU A 403 -9.07 21.23 -9.32
N LYS A 404 -8.05 21.39 -10.16
CA LYS A 404 -6.71 20.79 -9.96
C LYS A 404 -6.11 21.21 -8.61
N ALA A 405 -6.13 22.52 -8.30
CA ALA A 405 -5.60 23.03 -7.03
C ALA A 405 -6.35 22.47 -5.82
N LYS A 406 -7.69 22.36 -5.91
CA LYS A 406 -8.53 21.75 -4.87
C LYS A 406 -8.22 20.27 -4.64
N LEU A 407 -8.02 19.51 -5.70
CA LEU A 407 -7.67 18.08 -5.60
C LEU A 407 -6.30 17.88 -4.96
N LEU A 408 -5.30 18.72 -5.29
CA LEU A 408 -3.99 18.68 -4.66
C LEU A 408 -4.03 19.10 -3.19
N GLU A 409 -4.84 20.09 -2.84
CA GLU A 409 -5.08 20.45 -1.44
C GLU A 409 -5.72 19.28 -0.67
N ALA A 410 -6.73 18.63 -1.27
CA ALA A 410 -7.36 17.45 -0.69
C ALA A 410 -6.36 16.30 -0.49
N ALA A 411 -5.47 16.05 -1.45
CA ALA A 411 -4.42 15.04 -1.33
C ALA A 411 -3.52 15.30 -0.11
N ASN A 412 -3.10 16.55 0.10
CA ASN A 412 -2.25 16.93 1.23
C ASN A 412 -2.98 16.88 2.58
N CYS A 413 -4.32 16.89 2.61
CA CYS A 413 -5.08 16.71 3.85
C CYS A 413 -4.93 15.29 4.45
N PHE A 414 -4.40 14.35 3.70
CA PHE A 414 -4.11 12.98 4.15
C PHE A 414 -2.66 12.78 4.61
N ASP A 415 -1.87 13.85 4.69
CA ASP A 415 -0.53 13.78 5.29
C ASP A 415 -0.61 13.36 6.75
N ALA A 416 0.34 12.54 7.19
CA ALA A 416 0.51 12.10 8.56
C ALA A 416 1.85 12.58 9.13
N PRO A 417 2.00 13.85 9.54
CA PRO A 417 3.28 14.41 9.95
C PRO A 417 3.96 13.64 11.07
N LYS A 418 3.20 13.04 11.98
CA LYS A 418 3.75 12.23 13.06
C LYS A 418 4.52 10.99 12.56
N PHE A 419 4.12 10.46 11.42
CA PHE A 419 4.82 9.39 10.71
C PHE A 419 5.84 9.95 9.70
N TYR A 420 5.49 11.03 8.99
CA TYR A 420 6.31 11.57 7.91
C TYR A 420 7.53 12.35 8.39
N ASP A 421 7.40 13.16 9.48
CA ASP A 421 8.47 14.03 9.95
C ASP A 421 9.71 13.24 10.38
N PRO A 422 9.62 12.15 11.19
CA PRO A 422 10.77 11.32 11.48
C PRO A 422 11.40 10.74 10.21
N LEU A 423 10.57 10.18 9.31
CA LEU A 423 11.06 9.58 8.08
C LEU A 423 11.77 10.59 7.17
N SER A 424 11.31 11.84 7.10
CA SER A 424 11.97 12.90 6.31
C SER A 424 13.40 13.17 6.78
N LYS A 425 13.68 12.88 8.05
CA LYS A 425 14.99 13.01 8.71
C LYS A 425 15.78 11.69 8.72
N ASN A 426 15.30 10.65 8.05
CA ASN A 426 15.84 9.29 8.08
C ASN A 426 15.81 8.64 9.48
N ILE A 427 14.86 9.03 10.32
CA ILE A 427 14.58 8.42 11.62
C ILE A 427 13.51 7.33 11.40
N ASP A 428 13.75 6.15 11.96
CA ASP A 428 12.92 4.97 11.76
C ASP A 428 11.66 4.98 12.66
N ASP A 429 10.56 5.46 12.14
CA ASP A 429 9.22 5.37 12.75
C ASP A 429 8.34 4.27 12.12
N ILE A 430 8.96 3.21 11.60
CA ILE A 430 8.26 2.12 10.89
C ILE A 430 7.79 1.04 11.86
N ARG A 431 8.59 0.77 12.90
CA ARG A 431 8.28 -0.22 13.92
C ARG A 431 6.87 -0.05 14.48
N THR A 432 6.12 -1.14 14.58
CA THR A 432 4.73 -1.20 15.10
C THR A 432 3.67 -0.50 14.26
N ARG A 433 4.03 -0.01 13.07
CA ARG A 433 3.03 0.48 12.10
C ARG A 433 2.40 -0.69 11.36
N HIS A 434 1.13 -0.56 11.04
CA HIS A 434 0.46 -1.51 10.14
C HIS A 434 1.05 -1.39 8.74
N ALA A 435 1.61 -2.47 8.20
CA ALA A 435 2.43 -2.40 6.99
C ALA A 435 1.63 -1.92 5.77
N ASN A 436 0.54 -2.59 5.46
CA ASN A 436 -0.25 -2.26 4.28
C ASN A 436 -1.00 -0.92 4.36
N GLN A 437 -1.27 -0.40 5.57
CA GLN A 437 -1.82 0.95 5.73
C GLN A 437 -0.80 2.04 5.38
N HIS A 438 0.47 1.86 5.78
CA HIS A 438 1.47 2.92 5.76
C HIS A 438 2.27 2.94 4.45
N ILE A 439 2.48 1.80 3.77
CA ILE A 439 3.18 1.79 2.48
C ILE A 439 2.45 2.64 1.42
N PRO A 440 1.12 2.54 1.21
CA PRO A 440 0.40 3.39 0.26
C PRO A 440 0.47 4.89 0.58
N MET A 441 0.57 5.26 1.86
CA MET A 441 0.75 6.66 2.26
C MET A 441 2.07 7.22 1.75
N ILE A 442 3.13 6.42 1.74
CA ILE A 442 4.44 6.81 1.19
C ILE A 442 4.41 6.95 -0.33
N ILE A 443 3.68 6.09 -1.04
CA ILE A 443 3.44 6.24 -2.47
C ILE A 443 2.73 7.58 -2.74
N GLY A 444 1.70 7.90 -1.95
CA GLY A 444 1.00 9.18 -2.00
C GLY A 444 1.90 10.38 -1.76
N ALA A 445 2.82 10.28 -0.79
CA ALA A 445 3.82 11.32 -0.52
C ALA A 445 4.74 11.55 -1.72
N LEU A 446 5.28 10.47 -2.33
CA LEU A 446 6.10 10.59 -3.54
C LEU A 446 5.31 11.21 -4.72
N ARG A 447 4.01 10.88 -4.83
CA ARG A 447 3.14 11.52 -5.83
C ARG A 447 2.91 13.01 -5.55
N SER A 448 2.81 13.40 -4.27
CA SER A 448 2.75 14.81 -3.87
C SER A 448 4.03 15.56 -4.25
N TYR A 449 5.20 14.90 -4.16
CA TYR A 449 6.47 15.45 -4.64
C TYR A 449 6.41 15.81 -6.13
N LYS A 450 5.85 14.94 -6.96
CA LYS A 450 5.67 15.21 -8.40
C LYS A 450 4.93 16.51 -8.66
N SER A 451 3.95 16.84 -7.82
CA SER A 451 3.10 18.02 -7.98
C SER A 451 3.67 19.30 -7.38
N ASN A 452 4.37 19.23 -6.24
CA ASN A 452 4.77 20.39 -5.45
C ASN A 452 6.28 20.59 -5.31
N GLN A 453 7.08 19.62 -5.70
CA GLN A 453 8.56 19.63 -5.69
C GLN A 453 9.18 19.92 -4.29
N LYS A 454 8.46 19.64 -3.20
CA LYS A 454 9.00 19.81 -1.84
C LYS A 454 9.91 18.63 -1.48
N PRO A 455 11.22 18.86 -1.24
CA PRO A 455 12.17 17.80 -0.89
C PRO A 455 11.74 16.89 0.26
N TYR A 456 10.92 17.42 1.16
CA TYR A 456 10.30 16.70 2.27
C TYR A 456 9.66 15.38 1.82
N TYR A 457 8.82 15.41 0.79
CA TYR A 457 8.09 14.24 0.32
C TYR A 457 8.98 13.20 -0.38
N TYR A 458 9.93 13.65 -1.17
CA TYR A 458 10.90 12.74 -1.79
C TYR A 458 11.77 12.07 -0.74
N ASN A 459 12.31 12.86 0.20
CA ASN A 459 13.20 12.36 1.23
C ASN A 459 12.52 11.33 2.14
N LEU A 460 11.27 11.57 2.54
CA LEU A 460 10.56 10.60 3.36
C LEU A 460 10.29 9.28 2.60
N ALA A 461 10.00 9.36 1.31
CA ALA A 461 9.75 8.17 0.48
C ALA A 461 11.04 7.36 0.25
N GLU A 462 12.13 8.01 -0.10
CA GLU A 462 13.45 7.39 -0.26
C GLU A 462 13.94 6.79 1.06
N ASN A 463 13.83 7.52 2.17
CA ASN A 463 14.25 7.04 3.48
C ASN A 463 13.41 5.85 3.94
N PHE A 464 12.09 5.90 3.78
CA PHE A 464 11.21 4.77 4.09
C PHE A 464 11.64 3.52 3.30
N TRP A 465 11.80 3.65 1.99
CA TRP A 465 12.22 2.55 1.14
C TRP A 465 13.55 1.93 1.60
N ARG A 466 14.56 2.76 1.87
CA ARG A 466 15.88 2.31 2.34
C ARG A 466 15.81 1.62 3.70
N LEU A 467 15.02 2.15 4.63
CA LEU A 467 14.81 1.56 5.96
C LEU A 467 14.12 0.21 5.87
N VAL A 468 13.08 0.08 5.03
CA VAL A 468 12.38 -1.19 4.81
C VAL A 468 13.33 -2.23 4.23
N GLN A 469 14.07 -1.88 3.17
CA GLN A 469 15.04 -2.79 2.54
C GLN A 469 16.09 -3.31 3.52
N GLY A 470 16.62 -2.45 4.35
CA GLY A 470 17.72 -2.79 5.25
C GLY A 470 17.32 -3.48 6.54
N ARG A 471 16.04 -3.37 6.96
CA ARG A 471 15.65 -3.70 8.34
C ARG A 471 14.42 -4.58 8.50
N TYR A 472 13.48 -4.57 7.53
CA TYR A 472 12.14 -5.14 7.70
C TYR A 472 11.76 -6.19 6.66
N MET A 473 12.54 -6.31 5.59
CA MET A 473 12.23 -7.17 4.45
C MET A 473 12.65 -8.62 4.70
N TYR A 474 11.80 -9.56 4.33
CA TYR A 474 12.17 -10.96 4.15
C TYR A 474 12.99 -11.16 2.86
N ALA A 475 13.72 -12.26 2.78
CA ALA A 475 14.60 -12.54 1.63
C ALA A 475 13.88 -12.53 0.27
N MET A 476 12.60 -12.88 0.24
CA MET A 476 11.77 -12.89 -0.98
C MET A 476 11.23 -11.51 -1.38
N GLY A 477 11.37 -10.49 -0.53
CA GLY A 477 10.91 -9.13 -0.81
C GLY A 477 9.69 -8.68 -0.01
N GLY A 478 8.92 -9.59 0.59
CA GLY A 478 7.77 -9.28 1.41
C GLY A 478 8.15 -8.70 2.78
N VAL A 479 7.15 -8.12 3.46
CA VAL A 479 7.26 -7.56 4.81
C VAL A 479 6.03 -7.92 5.64
N GLY A 480 6.11 -7.64 6.93
CA GLY A 480 4.98 -7.77 7.86
C GLY A 480 4.94 -9.12 8.58
N ASN A 481 4.39 -9.08 9.79
CA ASN A 481 4.06 -10.22 10.61
C ASN A 481 2.81 -9.86 11.43
N GLY A 482 1.70 -10.57 11.25
CA GLY A 482 0.40 -10.18 11.77
C GLY A 482 0.05 -8.75 11.30
N GLU A 483 0.20 -8.49 10.00
CA GLU A 483 -0.06 -7.20 9.32
C GLU A 483 0.82 -6.01 9.77
N MET A 484 1.73 -6.20 10.73
CA MET A 484 2.51 -5.13 11.33
C MET A 484 3.99 -5.21 10.92
N PHE A 485 4.62 -4.05 10.76
CA PHE A 485 6.06 -3.98 10.87
C PHE A 485 6.44 -4.29 12.32
N ARG A 486 7.30 -5.28 12.52
CA ARG A 486 7.78 -5.66 13.86
C ARG A 486 9.09 -4.96 14.18
N GLN A 487 9.84 -5.48 15.13
CA GLN A 487 11.17 -4.94 15.45
C GLN A 487 12.11 -5.07 14.24
N PRO A 488 12.94 -4.06 13.96
CA PRO A 488 13.92 -4.17 12.90
C PRO A 488 14.85 -5.37 13.12
N TYR A 489 15.20 -6.04 12.04
CA TYR A 489 16.11 -7.21 12.02
C TYR A 489 15.57 -8.48 12.70
N THR A 490 14.26 -8.61 12.88
CA THR A 490 13.66 -9.82 13.52
C THR A 490 13.01 -10.79 12.52
N GLN A 491 13.24 -10.62 11.22
CA GLN A 491 12.62 -11.47 10.18
C GLN A 491 12.99 -12.94 10.32
N ILE A 492 14.26 -13.24 10.68
CA ILE A 492 14.71 -14.62 10.92
C ILE A 492 13.91 -15.27 12.05
N LEU A 493 13.64 -14.54 13.12
CA LEU A 493 12.82 -15.03 14.22
C LEU A 493 11.39 -15.32 13.77
N SER A 494 10.77 -14.39 13.03
CA SER A 494 9.43 -14.59 12.47
C SER A 494 9.36 -15.80 11.54
N MET A 495 10.36 -16.00 10.70
CA MET A 495 10.47 -17.18 9.82
C MET A 495 10.64 -18.48 10.62
N ALA A 496 11.52 -18.48 11.62
CA ALA A 496 11.80 -19.66 12.44
C ALA A 496 10.59 -20.10 13.27
N THR A 497 9.74 -19.17 13.65
CA THR A 497 8.56 -19.40 14.49
C THR A 497 7.25 -19.45 13.70
N ASN A 498 7.31 -19.39 12.35
CA ASN A 498 6.14 -19.24 11.47
C ASN A 498 5.21 -18.08 11.88
N GLY A 499 5.82 -16.98 12.28
CA GLY A 499 5.10 -15.78 12.69
C GLY A 499 4.76 -15.70 14.19
N LEU A 500 5.13 -16.71 15.00
CA LEU A 500 4.93 -16.61 16.46
C LEU A 500 5.65 -15.38 17.01
N GLN A 501 4.92 -14.59 17.77
CA GLN A 501 5.43 -13.37 18.40
C GLN A 501 5.81 -13.63 19.86
N GLU A 502 6.67 -12.77 20.39
CA GLU A 502 7.06 -12.86 21.81
C GLU A 502 5.83 -12.73 22.72
N GLY A 503 5.64 -13.71 23.60
CA GLY A 503 4.52 -13.76 24.54
C GLY A 503 3.23 -14.42 24.01
N GLU A 504 3.23 -14.91 22.78
CA GLU A 504 2.09 -15.61 22.17
C GLU A 504 2.28 -17.13 22.25
N SER A 505 1.18 -17.85 22.44
CA SER A 505 1.19 -19.33 22.55
C SER A 505 0.96 -20.02 21.22
N GLU A 506 0.53 -19.29 20.18
CA GLU A 506 0.19 -19.82 18.87
C GLU A 506 0.95 -19.09 17.77
N ALA A 507 1.39 -19.82 16.76
CA ALA A 507 2.02 -19.22 15.60
C ALA A 507 0.96 -18.53 14.72
N TYR A 508 1.26 -17.31 14.32
CA TYR A 508 0.47 -16.61 13.31
C TYR A 508 1.11 -16.86 11.95
N PRO A 509 0.41 -17.54 11.04
CA PRO A 509 0.92 -17.75 9.68
C PRO A 509 0.91 -16.45 8.84
N ASP A 510 0.43 -15.35 9.40
CA ASP A 510 0.14 -14.07 8.74
C ASP A 510 1.40 -13.23 8.54
N ILE A 511 2.40 -13.80 7.86
CA ILE A 511 3.61 -13.08 7.43
C ILE A 511 3.66 -12.99 5.91
N ASN A 512 4.43 -12.04 5.39
CA ASN A 512 4.58 -11.82 3.95
C ASN A 512 3.25 -11.53 3.23
N GLU A 513 2.53 -10.55 3.70
CA GLU A 513 1.30 -10.11 3.02
C GLU A 513 1.60 -9.64 1.59
N THR A 514 0.91 -10.22 0.60
CA THR A 514 1.12 -9.91 -0.82
C THR A 514 0.81 -8.46 -1.16
N CYS A 515 -0.17 -7.84 -0.48
CA CYS A 515 -0.47 -6.41 -0.63
C CYS A 515 0.71 -5.51 -0.30
N CYS A 516 1.47 -5.83 0.76
CA CYS A 516 2.67 -5.09 1.14
C CYS A 516 3.75 -5.19 0.05
N ALA A 517 3.97 -6.39 -0.48
CA ALA A 517 4.91 -6.63 -1.57
C ALA A 517 4.54 -5.83 -2.83
N TYR A 518 3.28 -5.88 -3.24
CA TYR A 518 2.76 -5.12 -4.37
C TYR A 518 2.97 -3.61 -4.20
N ASN A 519 2.58 -3.04 -3.06
CA ASN A 519 2.73 -1.61 -2.81
C ASN A 519 4.21 -1.19 -2.75
N LEU A 520 5.11 -2.02 -2.21
CA LEU A 520 6.54 -1.75 -2.24
C LEU A 520 7.14 -1.83 -3.65
N VAL A 521 6.64 -2.72 -4.51
CA VAL A 521 7.00 -2.75 -5.94
C VAL A 521 6.55 -1.47 -6.63
N LYS A 522 5.33 -0.99 -6.37
CA LYS A 522 4.87 0.34 -6.87
C LYS A 522 5.81 1.45 -6.43
N LEU A 523 6.13 1.53 -5.14
CA LEU A 523 7.04 2.54 -4.61
C LEU A 523 8.42 2.48 -5.26
N SER A 524 8.97 1.26 -5.41
CA SER A 524 10.28 1.05 -6.06
C SER A 524 10.28 1.50 -7.51
N LYS A 525 9.22 1.16 -8.26
CA LYS A 525 9.02 1.60 -9.64
C LYS A 525 8.97 3.13 -9.75
N ASP A 526 8.21 3.77 -8.88
CA ASP A 526 8.06 5.22 -8.91
C ASP A 526 9.37 5.93 -8.50
N LEU A 527 10.11 5.42 -7.52
CA LEU A 527 11.46 5.91 -7.18
C LEU A 527 12.46 5.70 -8.34
N ASN A 528 12.39 4.56 -9.03
CA ASN A 528 13.21 4.29 -10.20
C ASN A 528 12.97 5.29 -11.34
N CYS A 529 11.75 5.79 -11.50
CA CYS A 529 11.47 6.83 -12.49
C CYS A 529 12.24 8.13 -12.23
N TYR A 530 12.54 8.42 -10.97
CA TYR A 530 13.36 9.59 -10.58
C TYR A 530 14.87 9.31 -10.61
N ASN A 531 15.30 8.10 -10.25
CA ASN A 531 16.71 7.74 -10.12
C ASN A 531 16.98 6.32 -10.66
N PRO A 532 16.96 6.14 -12.00
CA PRO A 532 17.18 4.82 -12.62
C PRO A 532 18.62 4.31 -12.49
N ASP A 533 19.58 5.16 -12.10
CA ASP A 533 20.96 4.75 -11.85
C ASP A 533 21.11 3.94 -10.55
N ASN A 534 20.10 3.97 -9.67
CA ASN A 534 20.06 3.12 -8.48
C ASN A 534 19.44 1.75 -8.81
N ALA A 535 20.28 0.81 -9.22
CA ALA A 535 19.86 -0.54 -9.61
C ALA A 535 19.10 -1.29 -8.50
N GLN A 536 19.21 -0.89 -7.23
CA GLN A 536 18.55 -1.57 -6.10
C GLN A 536 17.00 -1.54 -6.23
N TYR A 537 16.43 -0.53 -6.90
CA TYR A 537 14.98 -0.49 -7.14
C TYR A 537 14.54 -1.62 -8.06
N LEU A 538 15.25 -1.83 -9.16
CA LEU A 538 14.94 -2.91 -10.11
C LEU A 538 15.27 -4.28 -9.54
N ASP A 539 16.37 -4.43 -8.81
CA ASP A 539 16.72 -5.68 -8.09
C ASP A 539 15.62 -6.07 -7.10
N TYR A 540 15.06 -5.09 -6.40
CA TYR A 540 13.94 -5.34 -5.49
C TYR A 540 12.68 -5.78 -6.25
N ILE A 541 12.33 -5.07 -7.32
CA ILE A 541 11.15 -5.38 -8.15
C ILE A 541 11.27 -6.81 -8.68
N GLU A 542 12.39 -7.17 -9.30
CA GLU A 542 12.62 -8.50 -9.86
C GLU A 542 12.52 -9.59 -8.79
N ARG A 543 13.23 -9.44 -7.68
CA ARG A 543 13.21 -10.38 -6.56
C ARG A 543 11.80 -10.59 -6.02
N THR A 544 11.09 -9.50 -5.76
CA THR A 544 9.76 -9.53 -5.15
C THR A 544 8.72 -10.09 -6.10
N LEU A 545 8.79 -9.71 -7.39
CA LEU A 545 7.89 -10.23 -8.40
C LEU A 545 7.98 -11.76 -8.50
N TYR A 546 9.20 -12.29 -8.68
CA TYR A 546 9.36 -13.73 -8.88
C TYR A 546 9.18 -14.56 -7.60
N ASN A 547 9.64 -14.08 -6.45
CA ASN A 547 9.67 -14.90 -5.24
C ASN A 547 8.47 -14.67 -4.32
N GLN A 548 7.95 -13.44 -4.24
CA GLN A 548 6.81 -13.12 -3.38
C GLN A 548 5.49 -13.13 -4.16
N ILE A 549 5.35 -12.31 -5.20
CA ILE A 549 4.06 -12.12 -5.90
C ILE A 549 3.70 -13.35 -6.71
N ILE A 550 4.56 -13.77 -7.65
CA ILE A 550 4.32 -15.03 -8.40
C ILE A 550 4.34 -16.24 -7.45
N GLY A 551 5.15 -16.18 -6.40
CA GLY A 551 5.20 -17.22 -5.36
C GLY A 551 3.91 -17.34 -4.57
N SER A 552 3.07 -16.33 -4.51
CA SER A 552 1.74 -16.37 -3.87
C SER A 552 0.64 -16.97 -4.76
N LEU A 553 0.92 -17.18 -6.05
CA LEU A 553 -0.04 -17.71 -7.00
C LEU A 553 0.08 -19.23 -7.12
N ASN A 554 -1.04 -19.93 -7.16
CA ASN A 554 -1.05 -21.37 -7.43
C ASN A 554 -0.56 -21.64 -8.86
N PRO A 555 0.37 -22.60 -9.07
CA PRO A 555 0.87 -22.90 -10.41
C PRO A 555 -0.15 -23.52 -11.37
N ASP A 556 -1.19 -24.16 -10.84
CA ASP A 556 -2.05 -25.03 -11.62
C ASP A 556 -3.45 -24.42 -11.89
N GLN A 557 -3.87 -23.45 -11.08
CA GLN A 557 -5.19 -22.83 -11.18
C GLN A 557 -5.21 -21.46 -10.54
N TYR A 558 -6.24 -20.64 -10.83
CA TYR A 558 -6.40 -19.34 -10.20
C TYR A 558 -6.75 -19.50 -8.71
N GLN A 559 -5.72 -19.43 -7.89
CA GLN A 559 -5.79 -19.36 -6.43
C GLN A 559 -4.59 -18.58 -5.94
N THR A 560 -4.74 -17.88 -4.84
CA THR A 560 -3.71 -17.03 -4.26
C THR A 560 -3.47 -17.35 -2.79
N CYS A 561 -2.33 -16.91 -2.26
CA CYS A 561 -2.07 -16.83 -0.83
C CYS A 561 -2.05 -15.36 -0.44
N TYR A 562 -3.00 -14.92 0.36
CA TYR A 562 -3.04 -13.57 0.89
C TYR A 562 -1.83 -13.29 1.80
N GLN A 563 -1.59 -14.20 2.73
CA GLN A 563 -0.44 -14.21 3.64
C GLN A 563 0.08 -15.64 3.76
N TYR A 564 1.36 -15.83 3.96
CA TYR A 564 1.92 -17.17 4.17
C TYR A 564 3.22 -17.14 4.96
N ALA A 565 3.40 -18.14 5.82
CA ALA A 565 4.63 -18.36 6.55
C ALA A 565 5.74 -18.93 5.64
N VAL A 566 6.99 -18.67 6.01
CA VAL A 566 8.18 -19.11 5.26
C VAL A 566 9.17 -19.89 6.15
N GLY A 567 8.73 -20.31 7.33
CA GLY A 567 9.55 -21.06 8.28
C GLY A 567 9.53 -22.56 8.00
N LEU A 568 10.13 -23.31 8.93
CA LEU A 568 10.16 -24.77 8.90
C LEU A 568 8.74 -25.34 8.89
N ASN A 569 8.45 -26.26 7.98
CA ASN A 569 7.13 -26.86 7.76
C ASN A 569 6.03 -25.88 7.37
N ALA A 570 6.38 -24.67 6.95
CA ALA A 570 5.41 -23.73 6.45
C ALA A 570 4.78 -24.23 5.14
N THR A 571 3.48 -23.94 4.97
CA THR A 571 2.72 -24.25 3.75
C THR A 571 2.06 -22.98 3.23
N LYS A 572 1.70 -22.97 1.95
CA LYS A 572 0.96 -21.90 1.31
C LYS A 572 -0.53 -22.25 1.32
N PRO A 573 -1.37 -21.51 2.06
CA PRO A 573 -2.82 -21.73 2.10
C PRO A 573 -3.49 -21.14 0.87
N PHE A 574 -3.35 -21.78 -0.29
CA PHE A 574 -4.00 -21.33 -1.52
C PHE A 574 -5.51 -21.38 -1.39
N GLY A 575 -6.17 -20.28 -1.73
CA GLY A 575 -7.62 -20.13 -1.73
C GLY A 575 -8.13 -19.37 -2.94
N ASN A 576 -9.42 -19.55 -3.25
CA ASN A 576 -10.10 -18.75 -4.25
C ASN A 576 -10.45 -17.41 -3.61
N GLU A 577 -9.75 -16.38 -4.02
CA GLU A 577 -10.00 -15.02 -3.57
C GLU A 577 -10.79 -14.26 -4.63
N THR A 578 -11.74 -13.48 -4.15
CA THR A 578 -12.57 -12.60 -4.97
C THR A 578 -12.31 -11.15 -4.55
N PRO A 579 -12.71 -10.15 -5.33
CA PRO A 579 -12.58 -8.75 -4.90
C PRO A 579 -13.19 -8.47 -3.52
N GLN A 580 -14.19 -9.26 -3.10
CA GLN A 580 -14.88 -9.12 -1.83
C GLN A 580 -14.18 -9.78 -0.64
N SER A 581 -13.19 -10.65 -0.88
CA SER A 581 -12.57 -11.46 0.18
C SER A 581 -11.11 -11.13 0.44
N THR A 582 -10.54 -10.16 -0.28
CA THR A 582 -9.13 -9.80 -0.21
C THR A 582 -8.91 -8.31 -0.46
N CYS A 583 -7.68 -7.84 -0.31
CA CYS A 583 -7.29 -6.50 -0.73
C CYS A 583 -6.33 -6.54 -1.95
N CYS A 584 -5.48 -5.52 -2.16
CA CYS A 584 -4.79 -5.30 -3.43
C CYS A 584 -3.94 -6.47 -3.96
N GLY A 585 -3.35 -7.28 -3.10
CA GLY A 585 -2.46 -8.35 -3.56
C GLY A 585 -3.15 -9.65 -3.96
N GLY A 586 -4.42 -9.82 -3.62
CA GLY A 586 -5.14 -11.07 -3.85
C GLY A 586 -6.18 -11.01 -4.95
N THR A 587 -6.50 -9.83 -5.47
CA THR A 587 -7.61 -9.66 -6.44
C THR A 587 -7.23 -10.02 -7.87
N GLY A 588 -5.98 -10.32 -8.16
CA GLY A 588 -5.53 -10.54 -9.53
C GLY A 588 -5.56 -9.28 -10.41
N SER A 589 -5.86 -8.11 -9.83
CA SER A 589 -5.82 -6.83 -10.55
C SER A 589 -4.40 -6.30 -10.69
N GLU A 590 -3.51 -6.82 -9.93
CA GLU A 590 -2.09 -6.55 -9.92
C GLU A 590 -1.34 -7.71 -10.54
#